data_2d6609222b9d12ff75d9f7e48d20b2b7
#
_entry.id   2d6609222b9d12ff75d9f7e48d20b2b7
#
_cell.length_a   1.000
_cell.length_b   1.000
_cell.length_c   1.000
_cell.angle_alpha   90.00
_cell.angle_beta   90.00
_cell.angle_gamma   90.00
#
_symmetry.space_group_name_H-M   'P 1'
#
loop_
_entity.id
_entity.type
_entity.pdbx_description
1 polymer ?
#
loop_
_entity_poly.entity_id
_entity_poly.type
_entity_poly.pdbx_seq_one_letter_code
_entity_poly.pdbx_strand_id
1 'polypeptide(L)'
;MTMNQKMYYILFAILLFTFSKSKAQITIGNASLDTSTLANHLNTPWDLIYTPDSSLFFTERIGKVSRIDLINNQTHLLIDISPKVEAIGESGLLGMAINLNMAVPRIYLVYTYKDSNNTFFEKVESYIYDSNQDTLLFDNKLIDSIPANTYHTGARLVLHNNQLYISTGDAGNTSLSQDLNSLAGKILRINLNGSIPNDNPINGSPIYSWGHRNPQGLYFANNFMYSSEHGPTTDDEINIITKGENYGWPNVHGFCDLANEITFCNDSNVNEPIYAWTPTVATAGICYYEHSAVPEWNESILLATLKGSRLISLKLNSAKDSIVNHSEYLINTFGRLRDVETNSWGEVFIATNSTPHRIIKLYNANFTSINEINRHKYEVKYWPNPANEELRIKSSNNQINNIQLYSIDGKEVLNKTIVAKNVELNTSVFNSGLYILKITFDDKSQIINKVVIDHY
;
A
#
# COMPACT_ATOMS: atom_id res chain seq x y z
N MET A 1 43.59 -32.22 -71.78
CA MET A 1 43.27 -30.79 -71.51
C MET A 1 42.36 -30.75 -70.33
N THR A 2 42.96 -30.56 -69.14
CA THR A 2 42.30 -30.68 -67.85
C THR A 2 42.09 -29.28 -67.32
N MET A 3 40.87 -28.91 -67.10
CA MET A 3 40.48 -27.61 -66.55
C MET A 3 40.21 -27.76 -65.06
N ASN A 4 41.07 -27.18 -64.26
CA ASN A 4 40.95 -27.13 -62.81
C ASN A 4 39.80 -26.21 -62.33
N GLN A 5 38.80 -26.78 -61.73
CA GLN A 5 37.79 -26.02 -61.01
C GLN A 5 38.32 -25.67 -59.53
N LYS A 6 38.57 -24.39 -59.28
CA LYS A 6 38.82 -23.87 -57.94
C LYS A 6 37.48 -23.64 -57.26
N MET A 7 37.20 -24.43 -56.27
CA MET A 7 36.03 -24.31 -55.40
C MET A 7 36.32 -23.24 -54.30
N TYR A 8 35.65 -22.10 -54.40
CA TYR A 8 35.70 -21.06 -53.34
C TYR A 8 34.73 -21.42 -52.24
N TYR A 9 35.27 -21.74 -51.06
CA TYR A 9 34.47 -21.84 -49.86
C TYR A 9 34.24 -20.42 -49.29
N ILE A 10 32.99 -19.95 -49.39
CA ILE A 10 32.56 -18.73 -48.69
C ILE A 10 32.22 -19.12 -47.28
N LEU A 11 33.07 -18.73 -46.32
CA LEU A 11 32.83 -18.85 -44.90
C LEU A 11 31.83 -17.75 -44.47
N PHE A 12 30.57 -18.11 -44.31
CA PHE A 12 29.57 -17.20 -43.74
C PHE A 12 29.73 -17.21 -42.21
N ALA A 13 30.45 -16.22 -41.67
CA ALA A 13 30.49 -16.00 -40.24
C ALA A 13 29.17 -15.37 -39.80
N ILE A 14 28.26 -16.18 -39.24
CA ILE A 14 27.05 -15.67 -38.57
C ILE A 14 27.51 -15.04 -37.25
N LEU A 15 27.60 -13.71 -37.24
CA LEU A 15 27.76 -12.94 -35.99
C LEU A 15 26.41 -13.00 -35.25
N LEU A 16 26.28 -13.89 -34.29
CA LEU A 16 25.20 -13.91 -33.33
C LEU A 16 25.37 -12.67 -32.40
N PHE A 17 24.75 -11.57 -32.81
CA PHE A 17 24.52 -10.46 -31.89
C PHE A 17 23.50 -10.93 -30.82
N THR A 18 24.01 -11.40 -29.69
CA THR A 18 23.21 -11.49 -28.50
C THR A 18 22.88 -10.08 -28.05
N PHE A 19 21.70 -9.58 -28.42
CA PHE A 19 21.13 -8.39 -27.80
C PHE A 19 20.87 -8.74 -26.34
N SER A 20 21.84 -8.55 -25.45
CA SER A 20 21.54 -8.41 -24.06
C SER A 20 20.67 -7.17 -23.92
N LYS A 21 19.39 -7.35 -23.59
CA LYS A 21 18.52 -6.25 -23.19
C LYS A 21 19.15 -5.61 -21.98
N SER A 22 19.91 -4.52 -22.17
CA SER A 22 20.34 -3.65 -21.09
C SER A 22 19.06 -3.13 -20.42
N LYS A 23 18.72 -3.66 -19.27
CA LYS A 23 17.67 -3.06 -18.43
C LYS A 23 18.23 -1.70 -18.01
N ALA A 24 17.49 -0.64 -18.26
CA ALA A 24 17.86 0.67 -17.74
C ALA A 24 17.81 0.59 -16.20
N GLN A 25 18.98 0.64 -15.60
CA GLN A 25 19.16 0.59 -14.15
C GLN A 25 18.89 1.97 -13.57
N ILE A 26 18.05 2.05 -12.57
CA ILE A 26 17.72 3.30 -11.88
C ILE A 26 18.66 3.43 -10.69
N THR A 27 19.50 4.49 -10.69
CA THR A 27 20.44 4.76 -9.59
C THR A 27 19.84 5.79 -8.63
N ILE A 28 19.82 5.47 -7.34
CA ILE A 28 19.36 6.34 -6.24
C ILE A 28 20.47 6.34 -5.19
N GLY A 29 21.24 7.43 -5.13
CA GLY A 29 22.46 7.47 -4.32
C GLY A 29 23.40 6.32 -4.65
N ASN A 30 23.65 5.46 -3.68
CA ASN A 30 24.46 4.24 -3.85
C ASN A 30 23.62 3.00 -4.22
N ALA A 31 22.30 3.08 -4.16
CA ALA A 31 21.43 1.98 -4.52
C ALA A 31 21.20 1.91 -6.03
N SER A 32 21.28 0.72 -6.58
CA SER A 32 21.04 0.43 -7.98
C SER A 32 19.80 -0.44 -8.11
N LEU A 33 18.71 0.15 -8.61
CA LEU A 33 17.41 -0.51 -8.65
C LEU A 33 17.14 -1.11 -10.03
N ASP A 34 16.74 -2.37 -10.02
CA ASP A 34 16.10 -3.04 -11.13
C ASP A 34 14.59 -2.80 -11.12
N THR A 35 13.96 -2.98 -12.27
CA THR A 35 12.51 -2.87 -12.43
C THR A 35 11.91 -4.14 -12.99
N SER A 36 10.71 -4.49 -12.50
CA SER A 36 9.89 -5.56 -13.06
C SER A 36 8.45 -5.08 -13.21
N THR A 37 7.86 -5.29 -14.39
CA THR A 37 6.42 -5.06 -14.57
C THR A 37 5.67 -6.30 -14.09
N LEU A 38 4.89 -6.14 -13.03
CA LEU A 38 4.11 -7.22 -12.42
C LEU A 38 2.77 -7.42 -13.13
N ALA A 39 2.11 -6.32 -13.51
CA ALA A 39 0.86 -6.35 -14.27
C ALA A 39 0.85 -5.20 -15.29
N ASN A 40 0.19 -5.41 -16.43
CA ASN A 40 0.15 -4.46 -17.56
C ASN A 40 -1.25 -4.41 -18.17
N HIS A 41 -1.53 -3.35 -18.94
CA HIS A 41 -2.82 -3.12 -19.59
C HIS A 41 -4.02 -3.11 -18.62
N LEU A 42 -3.80 -2.60 -17.40
CA LEU A 42 -4.82 -2.46 -16.37
C LEU A 42 -5.77 -1.29 -16.70
N ASN A 43 -6.90 -1.25 -16.01
CA ASN A 43 -7.83 -0.13 -16.11
C ASN A 43 -7.68 0.81 -14.91
N THR A 44 -6.65 1.67 -14.93
CA THR A 44 -6.34 2.62 -13.87
C THR A 44 -6.25 1.94 -12.50
N PRO A 45 -5.17 1.19 -12.20
CA PRO A 45 -4.91 0.66 -10.87
C PRO A 45 -4.85 1.85 -9.90
N TRP A 46 -5.62 1.76 -8.78
CA TRP A 46 -5.81 2.92 -7.92
C TRP A 46 -5.18 2.76 -6.54
N ASP A 47 -5.32 1.61 -5.92
CA ASP A 47 -4.79 1.30 -4.58
C ASP A 47 -3.98 0.01 -4.60
N LEU A 48 -2.86 -0.01 -3.90
CA LEU A 48 -1.97 -1.15 -3.74
C LEU A 48 -1.83 -1.49 -2.26
N ILE A 49 -1.99 -2.76 -1.89
CA ILE A 49 -1.72 -3.23 -0.53
C ILE A 49 -0.88 -4.50 -0.59
N TYR A 50 0.32 -4.44 -0.03
CA TYR A 50 1.15 -5.61 0.19
C TYR A 50 0.74 -6.34 1.47
N THR A 51 0.72 -7.67 1.42
CA THR A 51 0.44 -8.52 2.58
C THR A 51 1.59 -9.49 2.87
N PRO A 52 1.82 -9.87 4.15
CA PRO A 52 2.99 -10.67 4.56
C PRO A 52 3.11 -12.04 3.89
N ASP A 53 2.04 -12.56 3.30
CA ASP A 53 2.02 -13.81 2.53
C ASP A 53 2.61 -13.66 1.11
N SER A 54 3.28 -12.54 0.83
CA SER A 54 3.84 -12.18 -0.48
C SER A 54 2.79 -11.98 -1.57
N SER A 55 1.63 -11.46 -1.20
CA SER A 55 0.60 -11.02 -2.13
C SER A 55 0.58 -9.50 -2.24
N LEU A 56 0.32 -9.00 -3.43
CA LEU A 56 0.02 -7.60 -3.70
C LEU A 56 -1.41 -7.50 -4.22
N PHE A 57 -2.29 -6.96 -3.41
CA PHE A 57 -3.67 -6.69 -3.80
C PHE A 57 -3.75 -5.33 -4.46
N PHE A 58 -4.68 -5.19 -5.42
CA PHE A 58 -4.91 -3.90 -6.06
C PHE A 58 -6.35 -3.74 -6.53
N THR A 59 -6.80 -2.50 -6.55
CA THR A 59 -8.07 -2.10 -7.16
C THR A 59 -7.85 -1.53 -8.54
N GLU A 60 -8.79 -1.77 -9.45
CA GLU A 60 -8.91 -1.04 -10.70
C GLU A 60 -10.18 -0.19 -10.67
N ARG A 61 -10.04 1.07 -11.06
CA ARG A 61 -11.10 2.08 -10.93
C ARG A 61 -12.43 1.66 -11.56
N ILE A 62 -12.40 0.80 -12.58
CA ILE A 62 -13.60 0.29 -13.25
C ILE A 62 -14.46 -0.62 -12.33
N GLY A 63 -13.94 -1.12 -11.22
CA GLY A 63 -14.68 -2.00 -10.31
C GLY A 63 -14.09 -3.40 -10.15
N LYS A 64 -12.81 -3.60 -10.40
CA LYS A 64 -12.14 -4.90 -10.22
C LYS A 64 -11.19 -4.85 -9.04
N VAL A 65 -11.14 -5.95 -8.29
CA VAL A 65 -10.13 -6.23 -7.27
C VAL A 65 -9.37 -7.48 -7.69
N SER A 66 -8.06 -7.37 -7.72
CA SER A 66 -7.16 -8.47 -8.08
C SER A 66 -6.02 -8.61 -7.09
N ARG A 67 -5.39 -9.77 -7.08
CA ARG A 67 -4.21 -10.10 -6.29
C ARG A 67 -3.09 -10.61 -7.20
N ILE A 68 -1.89 -10.14 -7.00
CA ILE A 68 -0.68 -10.70 -7.61
C ILE A 68 0.00 -11.59 -6.56
N ASP A 69 0.18 -12.86 -6.87
CA ASP A 69 1.11 -13.73 -6.16
C ASP A 69 2.54 -13.37 -6.59
N LEU A 70 3.29 -12.73 -5.69
CA LEU A 70 4.65 -12.25 -6.01
C LEU A 70 5.68 -13.38 -6.09
N ILE A 71 5.34 -14.59 -5.64
CA ILE A 71 6.21 -15.76 -5.72
C ILE A 71 6.14 -16.36 -7.12
N ASN A 72 4.92 -16.53 -7.65
CA ASN A 72 4.66 -17.16 -8.93
C ASN A 72 4.45 -16.16 -10.08
N ASN A 73 4.38 -14.85 -9.77
CA ASN A 73 4.05 -13.76 -10.70
C ASN A 73 2.72 -13.99 -11.44
N GLN A 74 1.72 -14.52 -10.71
CA GLN A 74 0.38 -14.76 -11.25
C GLN A 74 -0.60 -13.74 -10.72
N THR A 75 -1.45 -13.22 -11.60
CA THR A 75 -2.52 -12.29 -11.24
C THR A 75 -3.86 -13.04 -11.23
N HIS A 76 -4.60 -12.88 -10.14
CA HIS A 76 -5.91 -13.48 -9.91
C HIS A 76 -6.96 -12.39 -9.74
N LEU A 77 -8.05 -12.45 -10.51
CA LEU A 77 -9.22 -11.61 -10.31
C LEU A 77 -10.03 -12.17 -9.14
N LEU A 78 -10.17 -11.38 -8.07
CA LEU A 78 -10.91 -11.77 -6.86
C LEU A 78 -12.40 -11.48 -6.97
N ILE A 79 -12.75 -10.32 -7.56
CA ILE A 79 -14.14 -9.90 -7.79
C ILE A 79 -14.20 -8.84 -8.90
N ASP A 80 -15.31 -8.83 -9.63
CA ASP A 80 -15.72 -7.75 -10.54
C ASP A 80 -17.06 -7.18 -10.09
N ILE A 81 -17.02 -5.96 -9.53
CA ILE A 81 -18.19 -5.19 -9.11
C ILE A 81 -18.51 -4.04 -10.06
N SER A 82 -17.93 -4.01 -11.26
CA SER A 82 -18.13 -2.95 -12.24
C SER A 82 -19.59 -2.60 -12.53
N PRO A 83 -20.58 -3.51 -12.45
CA PRO A 83 -22.00 -3.15 -12.61
C PRO A 83 -22.55 -2.25 -11.49
N LYS A 84 -21.87 -2.13 -10.34
CA LYS A 84 -22.26 -1.30 -9.20
C LYS A 84 -21.50 0.03 -9.15
N VAL A 85 -20.44 0.18 -9.95
CA VAL A 85 -19.46 1.26 -9.84
C VAL A 85 -19.65 2.30 -10.95
N GLU A 86 -19.68 3.59 -10.57
CA GLU A 86 -19.63 4.71 -11.52
C GLU A 86 -18.17 5.18 -11.68
N ALA A 87 -17.52 4.74 -12.75
CA ALA A 87 -16.12 5.03 -13.04
C ALA A 87 -15.97 6.18 -14.04
N ILE A 88 -16.36 7.41 -13.65
CA ILE A 88 -16.32 8.62 -14.49
C ILE A 88 -15.39 9.65 -13.84
N GLY A 89 -14.49 10.28 -14.63
CA GLY A 89 -13.57 11.30 -14.11
C GLY A 89 -12.59 10.70 -13.10
N GLU A 90 -12.62 11.14 -11.84
CA GLU A 90 -11.82 10.56 -10.74
C GLU A 90 -12.56 9.45 -10.00
N SER A 91 -13.90 9.36 -10.13
CA SER A 91 -14.72 8.41 -9.42
C SER A 91 -14.56 6.98 -9.94
N GLY A 92 -15.00 6.00 -9.13
CA GLY A 92 -14.86 4.58 -9.44
C GLY A 92 -14.70 3.72 -8.19
N LEU A 93 -14.17 2.50 -8.35
CA LEU A 93 -13.62 1.72 -7.24
C LEU A 93 -12.23 2.25 -6.94
N LEU A 94 -12.03 2.76 -5.73
CA LEU A 94 -10.87 3.53 -5.36
C LEU A 94 -10.07 2.81 -4.27
N GLY A 95 -10.26 3.19 -3.02
CA GLY A 95 -9.49 2.68 -1.91
C GLY A 95 -9.92 1.28 -1.43
N MET A 96 -8.97 0.61 -0.82
CA MET A 96 -9.12 -0.70 -0.22
C MET A 96 -8.43 -0.74 1.15
N ALA A 97 -8.95 -1.54 2.07
CA ALA A 97 -8.24 -1.92 3.29
C ALA A 97 -8.40 -3.42 3.53
N ILE A 98 -7.37 -4.06 4.06
CA ILE A 98 -7.32 -5.52 4.20
C ILE A 98 -7.07 -5.91 5.66
N ASN A 99 -7.87 -6.83 6.18
CA ASN A 99 -7.65 -7.47 7.48
C ASN A 99 -7.68 -8.99 7.33
N LEU A 100 -6.53 -9.60 7.14
CA LEU A 100 -6.35 -11.05 7.04
C LEU A 100 -6.15 -11.74 8.40
N ASN A 101 -5.94 -10.96 9.47
CA ASN A 101 -5.66 -11.49 10.81
C ASN A 101 -6.94 -11.82 11.62
N MET A 102 -8.11 -11.59 11.06
CA MET A 102 -9.39 -11.97 11.66
C MET A 102 -9.65 -13.46 11.47
N ALA A 103 -10.47 -14.05 12.36
CA ALA A 103 -10.97 -15.41 12.19
C ALA A 103 -11.66 -15.61 10.84
N VAL A 104 -12.30 -14.56 10.32
CA VAL A 104 -12.83 -14.48 8.97
C VAL A 104 -12.17 -13.29 8.28
N PRO A 105 -11.21 -13.52 7.35
CA PRO A 105 -10.50 -12.45 6.64
C PRO A 105 -11.45 -11.55 5.85
N ARG A 106 -11.22 -10.24 5.90
CA ARG A 106 -12.06 -9.24 5.23
C ARG A 106 -11.25 -8.24 4.43
N ILE A 107 -11.84 -7.84 3.32
CA ILE A 107 -11.41 -6.72 2.50
C ILE A 107 -12.52 -5.68 2.48
N TYR A 108 -12.15 -4.44 2.71
CA TYR A 108 -13.04 -3.28 2.70
C TYR A 108 -12.79 -2.50 1.43
N LEU A 109 -13.86 -2.12 0.74
CA LEU A 109 -13.80 -1.38 -0.53
C LEU A 109 -14.61 -0.11 -0.43
N VAL A 110 -14.06 1.02 -0.91
CA VAL A 110 -14.81 2.26 -1.11
C VAL A 110 -14.96 2.52 -2.60
N TYR A 111 -16.17 2.86 -3.01
CA TYR A 111 -16.45 3.14 -4.41
C TYR A 111 -17.61 4.11 -4.60
N THR A 112 -17.58 4.78 -5.73
CA THR A 112 -18.61 5.71 -6.17
C THR A 112 -19.71 4.99 -6.93
N TYR A 113 -20.96 5.35 -6.66
CA TYR A 113 -22.14 4.85 -7.35
C TYR A 113 -23.14 5.99 -7.60
N LYS A 114 -24.17 5.75 -8.38
CA LYS A 114 -25.31 6.62 -8.54
C LYS A 114 -26.56 6.04 -7.91
N ASP A 115 -27.38 6.89 -7.30
CA ASP A 115 -28.72 6.53 -6.87
C ASP A 115 -29.73 6.53 -8.05
N SER A 116 -31.00 6.27 -7.75
CA SER A 116 -32.09 6.29 -8.74
C SER A 116 -32.32 7.67 -9.38
N ASN A 117 -31.82 8.75 -8.78
CA ASN A 117 -31.93 10.13 -9.27
C ASN A 117 -30.68 10.56 -10.04
N ASN A 118 -29.75 9.65 -10.36
CA ASN A 118 -28.45 9.91 -10.95
C ASN A 118 -27.53 10.80 -10.10
N THR A 119 -27.74 10.89 -8.78
CA THR A 119 -26.86 11.58 -7.85
C THR A 119 -25.70 10.68 -7.46
N PHE A 120 -24.49 11.24 -7.48
CA PHE A 120 -23.28 10.53 -7.09
C PHE A 120 -23.15 10.44 -5.58
N PHE A 121 -22.83 9.26 -5.10
CA PHE A 121 -22.48 8.97 -3.71
C PHE A 121 -21.33 7.99 -3.65
N GLU A 122 -20.67 7.94 -2.50
CA GLU A 122 -19.74 6.89 -2.13
C GLU A 122 -20.31 6.04 -1.00
N LYS A 123 -19.85 4.81 -0.95
CA LYS A 123 -20.09 3.87 0.15
C LYS A 123 -18.88 2.99 0.41
N VAL A 124 -18.85 2.44 1.61
CA VAL A 124 -17.89 1.40 2.00
C VAL A 124 -18.63 0.10 2.25
N GLU A 125 -18.15 -0.95 1.60
CA GLU A 125 -18.63 -2.33 1.79
C GLU A 125 -17.50 -3.23 2.28
N SER A 126 -17.83 -4.24 3.09
CA SER A 126 -16.94 -5.33 3.47
C SER A 126 -17.21 -6.58 2.66
N TYR A 127 -16.14 -7.32 2.38
CA TYR A 127 -16.15 -8.58 1.66
C TYR A 127 -15.34 -9.62 2.43
N ILE A 128 -15.85 -10.84 2.54
CA ILE A 128 -15.10 -11.98 3.06
C ILE A 128 -14.12 -12.44 1.98
N TYR A 129 -12.85 -12.59 2.34
CA TYR A 129 -11.85 -13.18 1.46
C TYR A 129 -11.77 -14.70 1.69
N ASP A 130 -12.23 -15.47 0.71
CA ASP A 130 -12.06 -16.92 0.67
C ASP A 130 -10.71 -17.26 0.02
N SER A 131 -9.69 -17.54 0.82
CA SER A 131 -8.36 -17.87 0.34
C SER A 131 -8.26 -19.25 -0.33
N ASN A 132 -9.26 -20.14 -0.18
CA ASN A 132 -9.28 -21.44 -0.85
C ASN A 132 -9.75 -21.31 -2.30
N GLN A 133 -10.73 -20.44 -2.54
CA GLN A 133 -11.27 -20.16 -3.87
C GLN A 133 -10.61 -18.95 -4.52
N ASP A 134 -9.82 -18.17 -3.76
CA ASP A 134 -9.21 -16.91 -4.15
C ASP A 134 -10.25 -15.92 -4.69
N THR A 135 -11.32 -15.69 -3.91
CA THR A 135 -12.46 -14.86 -4.27
C THR A 135 -12.94 -13.98 -3.13
N LEU A 136 -13.68 -12.92 -3.46
CA LEU A 136 -14.35 -12.03 -2.49
C LEU A 136 -15.86 -12.25 -2.52
N LEU A 137 -16.46 -12.45 -1.35
CA LEU A 137 -17.88 -12.58 -1.15
C LEU A 137 -18.41 -11.37 -0.40
N PHE A 138 -19.47 -10.72 -0.89
CA PHE A 138 -20.10 -9.60 -0.19
C PHE A 138 -20.52 -10.01 1.23
N ASP A 139 -20.16 -9.17 2.22
CA ASP A 139 -20.46 -9.39 3.63
C ASP A 139 -21.46 -8.35 4.16
N ASN A 140 -21.08 -7.06 4.13
CA ASN A 140 -21.93 -6.00 4.69
C ASN A 140 -21.67 -4.63 4.06
N LYS A 141 -22.65 -3.74 4.12
CA LYS A 141 -22.52 -2.32 3.84
C LYS A 141 -22.26 -1.59 5.17
N LEU A 142 -21.10 -0.89 5.28
CA LEU A 142 -20.66 -0.27 6.53
C LEU A 142 -21.10 1.18 6.66
N ILE A 143 -20.94 1.94 5.59
CA ILE A 143 -21.36 3.35 5.50
C ILE A 143 -21.81 3.63 4.07
N ASP A 144 -22.80 4.50 3.88
CA ASP A 144 -23.42 4.78 2.61
C ASP A 144 -23.77 6.27 2.48
N SER A 145 -24.12 6.69 1.28
CA SER A 145 -24.63 8.03 0.98
C SER A 145 -23.64 9.16 1.36
N ILE A 146 -22.35 8.88 1.29
CA ILE A 146 -21.32 9.93 1.38
C ILE A 146 -21.44 10.77 0.10
N PRO A 147 -21.64 12.10 0.17
CA PRO A 147 -21.74 12.92 -1.02
C PRO A 147 -20.49 12.81 -1.90
N ALA A 148 -20.68 12.60 -3.20
CA ALA A 148 -19.62 12.42 -4.17
C ALA A 148 -19.90 13.15 -5.49
N ASN A 149 -18.91 13.15 -6.37
CA ASN A 149 -18.99 13.71 -7.72
C ASN A 149 -18.05 12.96 -8.65
N THR A 150 -17.92 13.42 -9.89
CA THR A 150 -16.93 12.91 -10.86
C THR A 150 -15.48 13.32 -10.54
N TYR A 151 -15.27 14.17 -9.55
CA TYR A 151 -13.96 14.63 -9.06
C TYR A 151 -14.03 14.96 -7.57
N HIS A 152 -12.86 15.05 -6.92
CA HIS A 152 -12.70 15.28 -5.48
C HIS A 152 -13.44 14.23 -4.64
N THR A 153 -13.15 12.98 -4.89
CA THR A 153 -13.73 11.83 -4.19
C THR A 153 -12.96 11.44 -2.92
N GLY A 154 -11.66 11.78 -2.83
CA GLY A 154 -10.82 11.28 -1.74
C GLY A 154 -10.69 9.76 -1.80
N ALA A 155 -11.50 9.07 -1.01
CA ALA A 155 -11.75 7.63 -1.05
C ALA A 155 -10.53 6.73 -0.78
N ARG A 156 -9.59 7.13 0.07
CA ARG A 156 -8.55 6.24 0.61
C ARG A 156 -9.09 5.57 1.87
N LEU A 157 -8.79 4.28 2.03
CA LEU A 157 -9.07 3.52 3.24
C LEU A 157 -7.79 3.16 3.97
N VAL A 158 -7.82 3.25 5.29
CA VAL A 158 -6.73 2.74 6.13
C VAL A 158 -7.31 2.05 7.37
N LEU A 159 -6.73 0.90 7.71
CA LEU A 159 -7.09 0.13 8.90
C LEU A 159 -6.07 0.39 10.02
N HIS A 160 -6.55 0.83 11.18
CA HIS A 160 -5.71 0.97 12.36
C HIS A 160 -6.52 0.69 13.63
N ASN A 161 -5.93 -0.09 14.57
CA ASN A 161 -6.54 -0.43 15.87
C ASN A 161 -7.99 -0.95 15.75
N ASN A 162 -8.25 -1.87 14.80
CA ASN A 162 -9.58 -2.42 14.50
C ASN A 162 -10.63 -1.35 14.15
N GLN A 163 -10.21 -0.21 13.63
CA GLN A 163 -11.06 0.84 13.12
C GLN A 163 -10.69 1.16 11.68
N LEU A 164 -11.67 1.53 10.89
CA LEU A 164 -11.51 1.92 9.50
C LEU A 164 -11.59 3.44 9.40
N TYR A 165 -10.54 4.03 8.81
CA TYR A 165 -10.48 5.45 8.47
C TYR A 165 -10.70 5.60 6.97
N ILE A 166 -11.52 6.60 6.61
CA ILE A 166 -11.99 6.82 5.25
C ILE A 166 -11.76 8.29 4.92
N SER A 167 -10.97 8.60 3.90
CA SER A 167 -10.88 9.95 3.39
C SER A 167 -12.03 10.22 2.42
N THR A 168 -12.64 11.40 2.47
CA THR A 168 -13.67 11.85 1.56
C THR A 168 -13.32 13.23 1.01
N GLY A 169 -13.56 13.45 -0.28
CA GLY A 169 -13.38 14.76 -0.89
C GLY A 169 -14.57 15.69 -0.68
N ASP A 170 -14.42 16.96 -1.05
CA ASP A 170 -15.49 17.97 -0.96
C ASP A 170 -16.61 17.76 -2.01
N ALA A 171 -16.50 16.74 -2.84
CA ALA A 171 -17.43 16.43 -3.93
C ALA A 171 -17.62 17.60 -4.91
N GLY A 172 -16.64 18.53 -5.01
CA GLY A 172 -16.73 19.74 -5.83
C GLY A 172 -17.63 20.83 -5.25
N ASN A 173 -18.12 20.65 -4.04
CA ASN A 173 -18.84 21.69 -3.27
C ASN A 173 -18.03 22.03 -2.01
N THR A 174 -17.21 23.05 -2.11
CA THR A 174 -16.23 23.44 -1.08
C THR A 174 -16.85 23.73 0.28
N SER A 175 -18.12 24.19 0.33
CA SER A 175 -18.81 24.50 1.59
C SER A 175 -19.05 23.27 2.46
N LEU A 176 -19.10 22.07 1.85
CA LEU A 176 -19.34 20.80 2.58
C LEU A 176 -18.19 20.46 3.51
N SER A 177 -16.96 20.93 3.23
CA SER A 177 -15.79 20.60 4.04
C SER A 177 -15.87 21.14 5.46
N GLN A 178 -16.50 22.32 5.65
CA GLN A 178 -16.72 22.93 6.97
C GLN A 178 -18.10 22.59 7.56
N ASP A 179 -19.02 21.99 6.79
CA ASP A 179 -20.33 21.56 7.30
C ASP A 179 -20.21 20.22 8.03
N LEU A 180 -20.37 20.23 9.35
CA LEU A 180 -20.30 19.03 10.21
C LEU A 180 -21.53 18.10 10.09
N ASN A 181 -22.56 18.48 9.33
CA ASN A 181 -23.67 17.60 8.98
C ASN A 181 -23.42 16.85 7.66
N SER A 182 -22.37 17.19 6.92
CA SER A 182 -21.94 16.51 5.70
C SER A 182 -20.78 15.56 5.95
N LEU A 183 -20.76 14.44 5.24
CA LEU A 183 -19.64 13.49 5.25
C LEU A 183 -18.59 13.78 4.16
N ALA A 184 -18.82 14.79 3.30
CA ALA A 184 -17.87 15.23 2.28
C ALA A 184 -16.79 16.15 2.87
N GLY A 185 -15.54 16.05 2.37
CA GLY A 185 -14.41 16.85 2.85
C GLY A 185 -13.99 16.51 4.28
N LYS A 186 -13.90 15.23 4.58
CA LYS A 186 -13.66 14.69 5.93
C LYS A 186 -12.61 13.55 5.92
N ILE A 187 -12.04 13.30 7.07
CA ILE A 187 -11.60 11.95 7.42
C ILE A 187 -12.69 11.37 8.34
N LEU A 188 -13.25 10.23 7.97
CA LEU A 188 -14.25 9.51 8.76
C LEU A 188 -13.59 8.35 9.51
N ARG A 189 -14.14 7.97 10.67
CA ARG A 189 -13.70 6.80 11.44
C ARG A 189 -14.91 5.99 11.89
N ILE A 190 -14.92 4.71 11.56
CA ILE A 190 -15.94 3.73 11.95
C ILE A 190 -15.29 2.45 12.50
N ASN A 191 -16.03 1.68 13.27
CA ASN A 191 -15.67 0.32 13.63
C ASN A 191 -15.84 -0.63 12.42
N LEU A 192 -15.20 -1.79 12.44
CA LEU A 192 -15.22 -2.76 11.33
C LEU A 192 -16.61 -3.37 11.04
N ASN A 193 -17.57 -3.17 11.93
CA ASN A 193 -18.98 -3.54 11.73
C ASN A 193 -19.86 -2.37 11.25
N GLY A 194 -19.28 -1.20 10.95
CA GLY A 194 -19.98 0.01 10.53
C GLY A 194 -20.51 0.89 11.66
N SER A 195 -20.43 0.45 12.94
CA SER A 195 -20.85 1.29 14.06
C SER A 195 -19.88 2.46 14.29
N ILE A 196 -20.38 3.53 14.89
CA ILE A 196 -19.57 4.72 15.18
C ILE A 196 -18.86 4.52 16.52
N PRO A 197 -17.54 4.74 16.60
CA PRO A 197 -16.79 4.73 17.86
C PRO A 197 -17.32 5.78 18.85
N ASN A 198 -17.49 5.39 20.10
CA ASN A 198 -18.01 6.30 21.15
C ASN A 198 -17.07 7.47 21.47
N ASP A 199 -15.79 7.33 21.12
CA ASP A 199 -14.76 8.34 21.31
C ASP A 199 -14.50 9.20 20.07
N ASN A 200 -15.36 9.16 19.03
CA ASN A 200 -15.31 10.14 17.94
C ASN A 200 -15.51 11.56 18.49
N PRO A 201 -14.88 12.58 17.87
CA PRO A 201 -14.95 13.96 18.37
C PRO A 201 -16.37 14.51 18.40
N ILE A 202 -17.24 14.04 17.49
CA ILE A 202 -18.66 14.41 17.43
C ILE A 202 -19.49 13.18 17.78
N ASN A 203 -20.25 13.25 18.84
CA ASN A 203 -21.06 12.13 19.32
C ASN A 203 -22.06 11.65 18.24
N GLY A 204 -22.06 10.35 17.97
CA GLY A 204 -22.94 9.75 16.96
C GLY A 204 -22.57 10.07 15.50
N SER A 205 -21.46 10.77 15.23
CA SER A 205 -20.97 11.08 13.89
C SER A 205 -19.71 10.28 13.56
N PRO A 206 -19.55 9.79 12.33
CA PRO A 206 -18.32 9.14 11.89
C PRO A 206 -17.17 10.14 11.64
N ILE A 207 -17.40 11.45 11.70
CA ILE A 207 -16.39 12.49 11.42
C ILE A 207 -15.26 12.38 12.46
N TYR A 208 -14.01 12.23 11.95
CA TYR A 208 -12.78 12.22 12.74
C TYR A 208 -12.03 13.55 12.66
N SER A 209 -11.96 14.13 11.46
CA SER A 209 -11.48 15.49 11.17
C SER A 209 -12.24 16.07 9.97
N TRP A 210 -12.14 17.39 9.76
CA TRP A 210 -12.86 18.11 8.70
C TRP A 210 -12.01 19.20 8.07
N GLY A 211 -12.58 19.89 7.06
CA GLY A 211 -11.86 20.94 6.35
C GLY A 211 -10.89 20.40 5.32
N HIS A 212 -11.22 19.25 4.71
CA HIS A 212 -10.43 18.62 3.66
C HIS A 212 -11.01 18.90 2.28
N ARG A 213 -10.13 19.02 1.26
CA ARG A 213 -10.52 19.21 -0.14
C ARG A 213 -10.62 17.87 -0.90
N ASN A 214 -9.50 17.17 -1.06
CA ASN A 214 -9.42 15.93 -1.83
C ASN A 214 -8.23 15.08 -1.36
N PRO A 215 -8.28 14.47 -0.16
CA PRO A 215 -7.21 13.64 0.38
C PRO A 215 -7.17 12.28 -0.31
N GLN A 216 -6.13 12.02 -1.14
CA GLN A 216 -5.98 10.81 -1.93
C GLN A 216 -4.96 9.81 -1.37
N GLY A 217 -4.10 10.22 -0.45
CA GLY A 217 -3.22 9.34 0.32
C GLY A 217 -3.57 9.39 1.80
N LEU A 218 -3.53 8.24 2.46
CA LEU A 218 -3.70 8.10 3.89
C LEU A 218 -2.87 6.91 4.36
N TYR A 219 -2.05 7.10 5.40
CA TYR A 219 -1.13 6.06 5.87
C TYR A 219 -0.83 6.19 7.36
N PHE A 220 -0.84 5.08 8.09
CA PHE A 220 -0.41 5.04 9.49
C PHE A 220 1.03 4.56 9.60
N ALA A 221 1.88 5.39 10.19
CA ALA A 221 3.23 5.01 10.60
C ALA A 221 3.65 5.82 11.84
N ASN A 222 4.53 5.25 12.68
CA ASN A 222 5.16 5.94 13.80
C ASN A 222 4.17 6.64 14.77
N ASN A 223 2.99 6.07 14.98
CA ASN A 223 1.87 6.61 15.74
C ASN A 223 1.18 7.85 15.12
N PHE A 224 1.51 8.23 13.90
CA PHE A 224 0.87 9.30 13.16
C PHE A 224 0.07 8.76 11.98
N MET A 225 -1.02 9.44 11.66
CA MET A 225 -1.75 9.26 10.41
C MET A 225 -1.37 10.41 9.47
N TYR A 226 -0.64 10.08 8.42
CA TYR A 226 -0.27 11.03 7.37
C TYR A 226 -1.33 11.04 6.28
N SER A 227 -1.62 12.21 5.72
CA SER A 227 -2.46 12.37 4.54
C SER A 227 -1.75 13.18 3.47
N SER A 228 -1.96 12.84 2.21
CA SER A 228 -1.61 13.68 1.06
C SER A 228 -2.89 14.22 0.44
N GLU A 229 -2.93 15.52 0.17
CA GLU A 229 -4.13 16.20 -0.25
C GLU A 229 -3.88 17.16 -1.42
N HIS A 230 -4.83 17.22 -2.37
CA HIS A 230 -4.76 18.12 -3.50
C HIS A 230 -5.22 19.53 -3.12
N GLY A 231 -4.38 20.52 -3.36
CA GLY A 231 -4.77 21.92 -3.42
C GLY A 231 -5.49 22.30 -4.73
N PRO A 232 -6.01 23.53 -4.86
CA PRO A 232 -6.72 23.95 -6.08
C PRO A 232 -5.79 24.17 -7.29
N THR A 233 -4.80 25.04 -7.17
CA THR A 233 -3.72 25.32 -8.15
C THR A 233 -2.38 25.48 -7.46
N THR A 234 -2.42 25.76 -6.19
CA THR A 234 -1.35 25.91 -5.22
C THR A 234 -1.62 24.96 -4.05
N ASP A 235 -0.62 24.73 -3.26
CA ASP A 235 -0.70 24.16 -1.91
C ASP A 235 -1.32 22.74 -1.88
N ASP A 236 -0.77 21.83 -2.71
CA ASP A 236 -0.89 20.41 -2.39
C ASP A 236 -0.20 20.15 -1.05
N GLU A 237 -0.79 19.31 -0.18
CA GLU A 237 -0.38 19.22 1.22
C GLU A 237 0.04 17.82 1.64
N ILE A 238 0.90 17.76 2.66
CA ILE A 238 1.04 16.61 3.55
C ILE A 238 0.61 17.05 4.94
N ASN A 239 -0.37 16.35 5.47
CA ASN A 239 -0.95 16.59 6.79
C ASN A 239 -0.65 15.46 7.76
N ILE A 240 -0.56 15.78 9.06
CA ILE A 240 -0.74 14.81 10.15
C ILE A 240 -2.16 14.93 10.65
N ILE A 241 -2.94 13.86 10.48
CA ILE A 241 -4.36 13.87 10.81
C ILE A 241 -4.57 13.57 12.29
N THR A 242 -5.17 14.51 12.99
CA THR A 242 -5.46 14.46 14.41
C THR A 242 -6.98 14.49 14.66
N LYS A 243 -7.40 13.79 15.68
CA LYS A 243 -8.82 13.67 16.06
C LYS A 243 -9.39 15.03 16.48
N GLY A 244 -10.50 15.45 15.82
CA GLY A 244 -11.23 16.65 16.18
C GLY A 244 -10.65 17.95 15.64
N GLU A 245 -9.68 17.86 14.72
CA GLU A 245 -9.04 19.05 14.14
C GLU A 245 -9.65 19.46 12.81
N ASN A 246 -9.57 20.76 12.51
CA ASN A 246 -9.98 21.41 11.26
C ASN A 246 -8.75 21.68 10.40
N TYR A 247 -8.80 21.32 9.10
CA TYR A 247 -7.69 21.49 8.14
C TYR A 247 -7.90 22.68 7.19
N GLY A 248 -8.89 23.54 7.48
CA GLY A 248 -9.03 24.87 6.95
C GLY A 248 -9.75 25.01 5.61
N TRP A 249 -9.73 24.01 4.73
CA TRP A 249 -10.39 24.12 3.43
C TRP A 249 -11.89 24.44 3.55
N PRO A 250 -12.46 25.37 2.75
CA PRO A 250 -11.85 26.14 1.65
C PRO A 250 -11.27 27.51 2.06
N ASN A 251 -11.23 27.83 3.33
CA ASN A 251 -10.85 29.16 3.82
C ASN A 251 -9.34 29.35 3.94
N VAL A 252 -8.61 28.24 4.00
CA VAL A 252 -7.14 28.19 4.08
C VAL A 252 -6.62 27.24 3.02
N HIS A 253 -5.53 27.63 2.35
CA HIS A 253 -4.80 26.84 1.37
C HIS A 253 -3.34 26.70 1.85
N GLY A 254 -2.94 25.50 2.27
CA GLY A 254 -1.63 25.28 2.83
C GLY A 254 -1.45 25.91 4.21
N PHE A 255 -0.44 26.73 4.35
CA PHE A 255 -0.15 27.41 5.62
C PHE A 255 -1.03 28.65 5.82
N CYS A 256 -1.23 29.02 7.09
CA CYS A 256 -1.97 30.22 7.49
C CYS A 256 -1.11 31.48 7.29
N ASP A 257 -0.81 31.86 6.06
CA ASP A 257 0.14 32.93 5.75
C ASP A 257 -0.47 34.19 5.12
N LEU A 258 -1.72 34.11 4.64
CA LEU A 258 -2.47 35.27 4.16
C LEU A 258 -3.33 35.89 5.28
N ALA A 259 -3.56 37.20 5.25
CA ALA A 259 -4.25 37.90 6.32
C ALA A 259 -5.67 37.37 6.62
N ASN A 260 -6.43 36.99 5.59
CA ASN A 260 -7.74 36.34 5.74
C ASN A 260 -7.64 34.90 6.30
N GLU A 261 -6.60 34.18 5.93
CA GLU A 261 -6.34 32.83 6.42
C GLU A 261 -5.93 32.83 7.89
N ILE A 262 -5.00 33.73 8.28
CA ILE A 262 -4.59 33.93 9.68
C ILE A 262 -5.81 34.19 10.58
N THR A 263 -6.75 35.02 10.10
CA THR A 263 -7.98 35.28 10.84
C THR A 263 -8.79 34.00 11.03
N PHE A 264 -9.05 33.28 9.95
CA PHE A 264 -9.81 32.03 10.02
C PHE A 264 -9.10 30.96 10.86
N CYS A 265 -7.79 30.85 10.74
CA CYS A 265 -6.97 29.92 11.51
C CYS A 265 -7.10 30.15 13.03
N ASN A 266 -7.03 31.43 13.43
CA ASN A 266 -7.18 31.79 14.85
C ASN A 266 -8.60 31.54 15.37
N ASP A 267 -9.62 31.84 14.56
CA ASP A 267 -11.03 31.70 14.94
C ASP A 267 -11.48 30.22 14.96
N SER A 268 -10.89 29.38 14.12
CA SER A 268 -11.31 27.99 13.86
C SER A 268 -10.29 26.94 14.31
N ASN A 269 -9.18 27.36 14.92
CA ASN A 269 -8.08 26.50 15.38
C ASN A 269 -7.64 25.51 14.29
N VAL A 270 -7.20 26.04 13.14
CA VAL A 270 -6.79 25.23 11.99
C VAL A 270 -5.47 24.53 12.26
N ASN A 271 -5.42 23.25 11.95
CA ASN A 271 -4.21 22.46 11.99
C ASN A 271 -3.49 22.57 10.64
N GLU A 272 -2.31 23.21 10.62
CA GLU A 272 -1.54 23.45 9.41
C GLU A 272 -0.85 22.17 8.88
N PRO A 273 -0.58 22.09 7.56
CA PRO A 273 0.16 20.99 6.98
C PRO A 273 1.64 20.96 7.46
N ILE A 274 2.26 19.81 7.40
CA ILE A 274 3.72 19.68 7.65
C ILE A 274 4.56 19.93 6.40
N TYR A 275 3.91 20.03 5.22
CA TYR A 275 4.53 20.42 3.95
C TYR A 275 3.47 20.82 2.92
N ALA A 276 3.79 21.81 2.06
CA ALA A 276 2.93 22.24 0.96
C ALA A 276 3.77 22.50 -0.32
N TRP A 277 3.12 22.32 -1.49
CA TRP A 277 3.73 22.57 -2.81
C TRP A 277 2.99 23.64 -3.59
N THR A 278 3.73 24.67 -4.00
CA THR A 278 3.27 25.65 -5.00
C THR A 278 4.31 25.77 -6.11
N PRO A 279 3.98 25.44 -7.39
CA PRO A 279 2.68 24.94 -7.87
C PRO A 279 2.40 23.50 -7.46
N THR A 280 1.12 23.07 -7.57
CA THR A 280 0.67 21.72 -7.27
C THR A 280 1.41 20.65 -8.07
N VAL A 281 1.70 19.50 -7.44
CA VAL A 281 2.26 18.29 -8.05
C VAL A 281 1.22 17.20 -8.29
N ALA A 282 0.00 17.41 -7.78
CA ALA A 282 -1.11 16.47 -7.68
C ALA A 282 -0.68 15.21 -6.90
N THR A 283 -0.63 15.39 -5.59
CA THR A 283 -0.28 14.35 -4.61
C THR A 283 -1.27 13.18 -4.69
N ALA A 284 -0.80 11.95 -4.56
CA ALA A 284 -1.64 10.75 -4.65
C ALA A 284 -1.33 9.78 -3.50
N GLY A 285 -1.19 8.48 -3.75
CA GLY A 285 -0.88 7.52 -2.69
C GLY A 285 0.46 7.76 -2.01
N ILE A 286 0.52 7.41 -0.73
CA ILE A 286 1.71 7.52 0.13
C ILE A 286 1.95 6.21 0.88
N CYS A 287 3.22 5.89 1.16
CA CYS A 287 3.61 4.88 2.13
C CYS A 287 4.84 5.35 2.94
N TYR A 288 5.08 4.71 4.09
CA TYR A 288 6.29 4.96 4.86
C TYR A 288 7.35 3.90 4.50
N TYR A 289 8.54 4.36 4.15
CA TYR A 289 9.67 3.49 3.82
C TYR A 289 10.68 3.45 4.96
N GLU A 290 10.89 2.26 5.52
CA GLU A 290 11.86 2.01 6.60
C GLU A 290 12.67 0.75 6.26
N HIS A 291 13.65 0.90 5.35
CA HIS A 291 14.50 -0.20 4.95
C HIS A 291 15.85 0.28 4.41
N SER A 292 16.91 -0.50 4.65
CA SER A 292 18.27 -0.16 4.22
C SER A 292 18.59 -0.50 2.76
N ALA A 293 17.67 -1.13 2.02
CA ALA A 293 17.87 -1.44 0.60
C ALA A 293 18.01 -0.19 -0.27
N VAL A 294 17.36 0.91 0.11
CA VAL A 294 17.50 2.23 -0.49
C VAL A 294 17.71 3.24 0.64
N PRO A 295 18.96 3.49 1.07
CA PRO A 295 19.25 4.33 2.23
C PRO A 295 18.70 5.76 2.11
N GLU A 296 18.61 6.29 0.90
CA GLU A 296 18.09 7.63 0.60
C GLU A 296 16.59 7.76 0.91
N TRP A 297 15.86 6.63 0.90
CA TRP A 297 14.43 6.59 1.22
C TRP A 297 14.13 6.19 2.67
N ASN A 298 15.16 5.68 3.38
CA ASN A 298 14.95 5.19 4.75
C ASN A 298 14.35 6.28 5.65
N GLU A 299 13.37 5.92 6.48
CA GLU A 299 12.62 6.82 7.38
C GLU A 299 11.96 8.01 6.64
N SER A 300 11.40 7.76 5.48
CA SER A 300 10.73 8.77 4.65
C SER A 300 9.31 8.33 4.28
N ILE A 301 8.44 9.31 4.06
CA ILE A 301 7.21 9.09 3.32
C ILE A 301 7.56 9.09 1.83
N LEU A 302 7.22 8.02 1.11
CA LEU A 302 7.23 8.00 -0.34
C LEU A 302 5.87 8.47 -0.84
N LEU A 303 5.87 9.42 -1.76
CA LEU A 303 4.68 10.06 -2.32
C LEU A 303 4.65 9.87 -3.84
N ALA A 304 3.60 9.23 -4.33
CA ALA A 304 3.28 9.19 -5.76
C ALA A 304 2.65 10.50 -6.21
N THR A 305 3.04 11.01 -7.40
CA THR A 305 2.47 12.25 -7.93
C THR A 305 1.90 12.07 -9.34
N LEU A 306 0.72 12.64 -9.57
CA LEU A 306 0.05 12.55 -10.87
C LEU A 306 0.56 13.62 -11.84
N LYS A 307 0.38 14.91 -11.52
CA LYS A 307 0.84 16.03 -12.35
C LYS A 307 2.36 16.14 -12.36
N GLY A 308 3.00 15.87 -11.20
CA GLY A 308 4.44 15.87 -11.05
C GLY A 308 5.12 14.73 -11.80
N SER A 309 4.42 13.64 -12.11
CA SER A 309 4.93 12.45 -12.82
C SER A 309 6.26 11.95 -12.25
N ARG A 310 6.35 11.87 -10.92
CA ARG A 310 7.55 11.49 -10.16
C ARG A 310 7.20 10.84 -8.83
N LEU A 311 8.15 10.17 -8.23
CA LEU A 311 8.14 9.74 -6.84
C LEU A 311 8.87 10.79 -6.01
N ILE A 312 8.28 11.24 -4.91
CA ILE A 312 8.92 12.16 -3.96
C ILE A 312 9.20 11.41 -2.66
N SER A 313 10.41 11.52 -2.15
CA SER A 313 10.78 11.05 -0.82
C SER A 313 10.81 12.24 0.14
N LEU A 314 10.02 12.15 1.22
CA LEU A 314 9.87 13.17 2.25
C LEU A 314 10.51 12.67 3.53
N LYS A 315 11.74 13.10 3.79
CA LYS A 315 12.51 12.69 4.98
C LYS A 315 11.89 13.30 6.23
N LEU A 316 11.52 12.45 7.18
CA LEU A 316 10.99 12.87 8.46
C LEU A 316 12.11 13.18 9.47
N ASN A 317 11.84 14.09 10.41
CA ASN A 317 12.67 14.31 11.58
C ASN A 317 12.64 13.10 12.53
N SER A 318 13.39 13.16 13.63
CA SER A 318 13.44 12.05 14.61
C SER A 318 12.12 11.85 15.35
N ALA A 319 11.32 12.91 15.54
CA ALA A 319 10.00 12.82 16.17
C ALA A 319 8.91 12.33 15.21
N LYS A 320 9.21 12.29 13.89
CA LYS A 320 8.29 11.89 12.79
C LYS A 320 7.10 12.84 12.59
N ASP A 321 7.17 14.05 13.12
CA ASP A 321 6.10 15.06 13.07
C ASP A 321 6.37 16.22 12.11
N SER A 322 7.53 16.22 11.43
CA SER A 322 7.87 17.23 10.42
C SER A 322 8.77 16.69 9.32
N ILE A 323 8.73 17.32 8.15
CA ILE A 323 9.56 17.00 6.99
C ILE A 323 10.80 17.90 7.02
N VAL A 324 11.98 17.27 7.07
CA VAL A 324 13.29 17.97 7.14
C VAL A 324 13.97 18.08 5.78
N ASN A 325 13.59 17.24 4.81
CA ASN A 325 14.10 17.29 3.45
C ASN A 325 13.15 16.58 2.50
N HIS A 326 13.15 16.98 1.22
CA HIS A 326 12.48 16.23 0.17
C HIS A 326 13.42 16.00 -1.01
N SER A 327 13.24 14.92 -1.72
CA SER A 327 13.99 14.57 -2.92
C SER A 327 13.07 13.94 -3.95
N GLU A 328 13.34 14.23 -5.23
CA GLU A 328 12.51 13.79 -6.35
C GLU A 328 13.21 12.70 -7.14
N TYR A 329 12.49 11.63 -7.46
CA TYR A 329 12.97 10.45 -8.17
C TYR A 329 12.04 10.05 -9.28
N LEU A 330 12.51 9.24 -10.22
CA LEU A 330 11.71 8.66 -11.31
C LEU A 330 11.01 9.71 -12.18
N ILE A 331 11.59 10.90 -12.31
CA ILE A 331 10.99 12.04 -13.03
C ILE A 331 10.68 11.62 -14.47
N ASN A 332 9.39 11.64 -14.85
CA ASN A 332 8.86 11.24 -16.14
C ASN A 332 9.21 9.80 -16.59
N THR A 333 9.78 8.96 -15.69
CA THR A 333 10.21 7.59 -16.03
C THR A 333 9.02 6.67 -16.32
N PHE A 334 7.96 6.78 -15.54
CA PHE A 334 6.76 5.94 -15.65
C PHE A 334 5.48 6.76 -15.90
N GLY A 335 5.62 8.08 -16.15
CA GLY A 335 4.50 9.01 -16.27
C GLY A 335 3.83 9.30 -14.94
N ARG A 336 2.51 9.51 -14.94
CA ARG A 336 1.72 9.82 -13.74
C ARG A 336 1.72 8.61 -12.79
N LEU A 337 2.09 8.82 -11.54
CA LEU A 337 2.09 7.79 -10.51
C LEU A 337 0.84 7.94 -9.64
N ARG A 338 0.08 6.85 -9.48
CA ARG A 338 -1.18 6.87 -8.71
C ARG A 338 -0.98 6.41 -7.29
N ASP A 339 -0.19 5.38 -7.07
CA ASP A 339 0.02 4.81 -5.75
C ASP A 339 1.41 4.24 -5.59
N VAL A 340 1.85 4.16 -4.35
CA VAL A 340 3.14 3.58 -3.96
C VAL A 340 2.95 2.76 -2.70
N GLU A 341 3.48 1.54 -2.71
CA GLU A 341 3.46 0.61 -1.58
C GLU A 341 4.86 0.00 -1.41
N THR A 342 5.17 -0.49 -0.22
CA THR A 342 6.45 -1.11 0.11
C THR A 342 6.26 -2.38 0.92
N ASN A 343 7.28 -3.23 0.91
CA ASN A 343 7.29 -4.43 1.73
C ASN A 343 8.47 -4.45 2.71
N SER A 344 8.47 -5.44 3.61
CA SER A 344 9.51 -5.65 4.60
C SER A 344 10.91 -5.99 4.02
N TRP A 345 11.02 -6.10 2.71
CA TRP A 345 12.27 -6.38 1.98
C TRP A 345 12.86 -5.14 1.34
N GLY A 346 12.17 -3.99 1.46
CA GLY A 346 12.55 -2.74 0.84
C GLY A 346 12.27 -2.68 -0.66
N GLU A 347 11.47 -3.62 -1.19
CA GLU A 347 10.91 -3.48 -2.54
C GLU A 347 9.81 -2.44 -2.53
N VAL A 348 9.70 -1.68 -3.62
CA VAL A 348 8.68 -0.64 -3.80
C VAL A 348 7.82 -0.96 -5.00
N PHE A 349 6.51 -0.90 -4.81
CA PHE A 349 5.49 -1.15 -5.83
C PHE A 349 4.84 0.17 -6.23
N ILE A 350 4.69 0.41 -7.53
CA ILE A 350 4.12 1.65 -8.06
C ILE A 350 2.98 1.31 -9.01
N ALA A 351 1.80 1.88 -8.75
CA ALA A 351 0.70 1.92 -9.72
C ALA A 351 0.84 3.14 -10.61
N THR A 352 0.77 2.96 -11.94
CA THR A 352 0.83 4.06 -12.91
C THR A 352 -0.56 4.48 -13.37
N ASN A 353 -0.74 5.78 -13.60
CA ASN A 353 -1.95 6.37 -14.18
C ASN A 353 -1.66 6.98 -15.57
N SER A 354 -0.75 6.38 -16.31
CA SER A 354 -0.41 6.70 -17.70
C SER A 354 -0.49 5.44 -18.55
N THR A 355 -0.96 5.55 -19.79
CA THR A 355 -1.04 4.42 -20.72
C THR A 355 0.35 3.96 -21.17
N PRO A 356 0.64 2.64 -21.13
CA PRO A 356 -0.19 1.57 -20.56
C PRO A 356 -0.18 1.62 -19.02
N HIS A 357 -1.37 1.49 -18.40
CA HIS A 357 -1.48 1.42 -16.94
C HIS A 357 -0.83 0.13 -16.43
N ARG A 358 0.04 0.24 -15.44
CA ARG A 358 0.90 -0.85 -14.97
C ARG A 358 1.08 -0.84 -13.46
N ILE A 359 1.45 -2.00 -12.94
CA ILE A 359 2.06 -2.13 -11.62
C ILE A 359 3.52 -2.52 -11.83
N ILE A 360 4.43 -1.73 -11.26
CA ILE A 360 5.87 -1.85 -11.42
C ILE A 360 6.47 -2.12 -10.04
N LYS A 361 7.36 -3.11 -9.96
CA LYS A 361 8.20 -3.37 -8.81
C LYS A 361 9.59 -2.77 -9.04
N LEU A 362 10.09 -2.02 -8.07
CA LEU A 362 11.47 -1.56 -7.94
C LEU A 362 12.14 -2.35 -6.82
N TYR A 363 13.35 -2.83 -7.07
CA TYR A 363 14.11 -3.58 -6.07
C TYR A 363 15.61 -3.42 -6.29
N ASN A 364 16.38 -3.40 -5.21
CA ASN A 364 17.83 -3.35 -5.26
C ASN A 364 18.39 -4.77 -5.40
N ALA A 365 18.74 -5.18 -6.62
CA ALA A 365 19.27 -6.51 -6.91
C ALA A 365 20.64 -6.79 -6.24
N ASN A 366 21.37 -5.74 -5.85
CA ASN A 366 22.66 -5.87 -5.16
C ASN A 366 22.51 -5.86 -3.63
N PHE A 367 21.29 -5.63 -3.13
CA PHE A 367 21.01 -5.68 -1.69
C PHE A 367 20.80 -7.13 -1.27
N THR A 368 21.87 -7.79 -0.88
CA THR A 368 21.82 -9.14 -0.31
C THR A 368 21.54 -9.06 1.18
N SER A 369 20.28 -9.13 1.59
CA SER A 369 20.01 -9.65 2.92
C SER A 369 20.24 -11.16 2.91
N ILE A 370 20.81 -11.72 3.96
CA ILE A 370 20.99 -13.18 4.12
C ILE A 370 19.65 -13.94 3.88
N ASN A 371 18.53 -13.25 4.02
CA ASN A 371 17.18 -13.77 3.82
C ASN A 371 16.73 -13.85 2.35
N GLU A 372 17.25 -13.01 1.43
CA GLU A 372 16.80 -12.99 0.03
C GLU A 372 17.27 -14.20 -0.79
N ILE A 373 18.49 -14.68 -0.55
CA ILE A 373 19.06 -15.83 -1.28
C ILE A 373 18.21 -17.09 -1.09
N ASN A 374 17.50 -17.17 0.02
CA ASN A 374 16.71 -18.34 0.37
C ASN A 374 15.22 -18.24 0.00
N ARG A 375 14.69 -17.07 -0.28
CA ARG A 375 13.24 -16.85 -0.50
C ARG A 375 12.71 -17.48 -1.78
N HIS A 376 13.43 -17.38 -2.88
CA HIS A 376 13.02 -17.96 -4.15
C HIS A 376 13.15 -19.48 -4.20
N LYS A 377 13.86 -20.05 -3.24
CA LYS A 377 14.12 -21.50 -3.18
C LYS A 377 13.21 -22.23 -2.20
N TYR A 378 12.75 -21.57 -1.13
CA TYR A 378 12.02 -22.21 -0.02
C TYR A 378 10.72 -21.46 0.28
N GLU A 379 9.63 -21.97 -0.20
CA GLU A 379 8.29 -21.48 0.14
C GLU A 379 7.84 -22.11 1.46
N VAL A 380 7.81 -21.31 2.54
CA VAL A 380 7.31 -21.73 3.86
C VAL A 380 6.18 -20.82 4.30
N LYS A 381 5.05 -21.42 4.60
CA LYS A 381 3.94 -20.76 5.28
C LYS A 381 3.94 -21.17 6.74
N TYR A 382 3.64 -20.24 7.63
CA TYR A 382 3.45 -20.51 9.06
C TYR A 382 2.28 -19.70 9.58
N TRP A 383 1.37 -20.38 10.28
CA TRP A 383 0.14 -19.81 10.78
C TRP A 383 -0.43 -20.62 11.97
N PRO A 384 -1.28 -20.02 12.80
CA PRO A 384 -1.57 -18.59 12.89
C PRO A 384 -0.36 -17.79 13.39
N ASN A 385 -0.31 -16.49 13.09
CA ASN A 385 0.67 -15.57 13.66
C ASN A 385 -0.04 -14.22 13.90
N PRO A 386 -0.38 -13.86 15.17
CA PRO A 386 0.04 -14.51 16.43
C PRO A 386 -0.44 -15.96 16.60
N ALA A 387 0.40 -16.78 17.20
CA ALA A 387 0.09 -18.16 17.57
C ALA A 387 -0.39 -18.21 19.04
N ASN A 388 -1.45 -18.96 19.31
CA ASN A 388 -1.93 -19.18 20.67
C ASN A 388 -1.42 -20.55 21.20
N GLU A 389 -2.13 -21.63 20.89
CA GLU A 389 -1.80 -22.97 21.37
C GLU A 389 -0.90 -23.74 20.40
N GLU A 390 -0.98 -23.41 19.11
CA GLU A 390 -0.22 -24.09 18.07
C GLU A 390 0.28 -23.14 16.98
N LEU A 391 1.43 -23.47 16.39
CA LEU A 391 1.96 -22.86 15.19
C LEU A 391 2.15 -23.94 14.13
N ARG A 392 1.47 -23.81 13.01
CA ARG A 392 1.61 -24.69 11.86
C ARG A 392 2.62 -24.12 10.89
N ILE A 393 3.52 -24.97 10.41
CA ILE A 393 4.58 -24.61 9.46
C ILE A 393 4.48 -25.56 8.28
N LYS A 394 4.35 -25.03 7.07
CA LYS A 394 4.25 -25.80 5.83
C LYS A 394 5.30 -25.32 4.83
N SER A 395 6.11 -26.27 4.35
CA SER A 395 7.03 -26.07 3.22
C SER A 395 6.45 -26.69 1.95
N SER A 396 6.40 -25.93 0.85
CA SER A 396 5.84 -26.41 -0.42
C SER A 396 6.82 -27.34 -1.15
N ASN A 397 8.11 -27.03 -1.15
CA ASN A 397 9.08 -27.69 -2.03
C ASN A 397 10.06 -28.63 -1.29
N ASN A 398 10.62 -28.22 -0.17
CA ASN A 398 11.71 -28.89 0.53
C ASN A 398 11.26 -29.52 1.85
N GLN A 399 11.95 -30.55 2.31
CA GLN A 399 11.73 -31.12 3.64
C GLN A 399 12.42 -30.24 4.70
N ILE A 400 11.70 -29.99 5.78
CA ILE A 400 12.22 -29.31 6.96
C ILE A 400 12.99 -30.35 7.78
N ASN A 401 14.26 -30.08 8.07
CA ASN A 401 15.13 -30.97 8.85
C ASN A 401 15.26 -30.55 10.30
N ASN A 402 15.17 -29.24 10.57
CA ASN A 402 15.26 -28.71 11.92
C ASN A 402 14.47 -27.44 12.08
N ILE A 403 13.86 -27.27 13.25
CA ILE A 403 13.18 -26.05 13.66
C ILE A 403 13.75 -25.62 15.00
N GLN A 404 14.19 -24.35 15.05
CA GLN A 404 14.66 -23.69 16.26
C GLN A 404 13.83 -22.45 16.54
N LEU A 405 13.50 -22.23 17.79
CA LEU A 405 12.82 -21.01 18.24
C LEU A 405 13.71 -20.31 19.27
N TYR A 406 13.92 -19.02 19.08
CA TYR A 406 14.71 -18.20 19.98
C TYR A 406 13.84 -17.07 20.55
N SER A 407 13.97 -16.78 21.82
CA SER A 407 13.43 -15.54 22.41
C SER A 407 14.19 -14.32 21.89
N ILE A 408 13.63 -13.13 22.08
CA ILE A 408 14.18 -11.89 21.53
C ILE A 408 15.59 -11.54 22.06
N ASP A 409 15.93 -12.05 23.25
CA ASP A 409 17.27 -11.93 23.85
C ASP A 409 18.28 -12.98 23.33
N GLY A 410 17.87 -13.77 22.32
CA GLY A 410 18.72 -14.74 21.62
C GLY A 410 18.83 -16.11 22.31
N LYS A 411 18.09 -16.38 23.37
CA LYS A 411 18.07 -17.67 24.05
C LYS A 411 17.27 -18.69 23.22
N GLU A 412 17.86 -19.85 22.90
CA GLU A 412 17.15 -20.96 22.29
C GLU A 412 16.14 -21.56 23.26
N VAL A 413 14.86 -21.54 22.89
CA VAL A 413 13.73 -22.06 23.68
C VAL A 413 13.14 -23.34 23.09
N LEU A 414 13.41 -23.63 21.82
CA LEU A 414 13.06 -24.88 21.14
C LEU A 414 14.13 -25.25 20.14
N ASN A 415 14.48 -26.54 20.10
CA ASN A 415 15.29 -27.14 19.03
C ASN A 415 14.70 -28.49 18.69
N LYS A 416 14.09 -28.64 17.50
CA LYS A 416 13.41 -29.88 17.11
C LYS A 416 13.92 -30.34 15.76
N THR A 417 14.61 -31.49 15.74
CA THR A 417 14.97 -32.18 14.51
C THR A 417 13.76 -32.96 13.99
N ILE A 418 13.45 -32.80 12.71
CA ILE A 418 12.27 -33.38 12.05
C ILE A 418 12.55 -33.52 10.56
N VAL A 419 11.91 -34.51 9.90
CA VAL A 419 11.98 -34.69 8.45
C VAL A 419 10.53 -34.70 7.92
N ALA A 420 10.01 -33.49 7.62
CA ALA A 420 8.61 -33.31 7.19
C ALA A 420 8.44 -32.03 6.37
N LYS A 421 7.41 -31.99 5.53
CA LYS A 421 6.98 -30.76 4.87
C LYS A 421 5.97 -29.96 5.70
N ASN A 422 5.23 -30.60 6.58
CA ASN A 422 4.25 -29.99 7.47
C ASN A 422 4.63 -30.28 8.92
N VAL A 423 4.68 -29.26 9.74
CA VAL A 423 5.05 -29.36 11.15
C VAL A 423 4.08 -28.57 11.99
N GLU A 424 3.64 -29.17 13.09
CA GLU A 424 2.88 -28.48 14.12
C GLU A 424 3.75 -28.33 15.37
N LEU A 425 3.82 -27.12 15.89
CA LEU A 425 4.51 -26.80 17.14
C LEU A 425 3.46 -26.42 18.19
N ASN A 426 3.51 -27.07 19.33
CA ASN A 426 2.77 -26.63 20.49
C ASN A 426 3.41 -25.34 21.04
N THR A 427 2.68 -24.24 21.01
CA THR A 427 3.13 -22.94 21.46
C THR A 427 2.64 -22.59 22.88
N SER A 428 1.74 -23.38 23.45
CA SER A 428 1.18 -23.15 24.81
C SER A 428 2.22 -23.20 25.94
N VAL A 429 3.39 -23.79 25.65
CA VAL A 429 4.51 -23.93 26.60
C VAL A 429 5.44 -22.70 26.64
N PHE A 430 5.28 -21.75 25.75
CA PHE A 430 6.09 -20.52 25.68
C PHE A 430 5.31 -19.33 26.26
N ASN A 431 6.00 -18.35 26.77
CA ASN A 431 5.36 -17.11 27.20
C ASN A 431 4.88 -16.28 26.00
N SER A 432 3.84 -15.46 26.19
CA SER A 432 3.47 -14.46 25.18
C SER A 432 4.64 -13.53 24.88
N GLY A 433 4.93 -13.31 23.60
CA GLY A 433 6.04 -12.47 23.17
C GLY A 433 6.47 -12.68 21.71
N LEU A 434 7.48 -11.92 21.30
CA LEU A 434 8.11 -12.04 19.98
C LEU A 434 9.24 -13.09 20.02
N TYR A 435 9.23 -13.97 19.04
CA TYR A 435 10.23 -15.04 18.86
C TYR A 435 10.85 -15.00 17.47
N ILE A 436 12.07 -15.53 17.35
CA ILE A 436 12.75 -15.78 16.08
C ILE A 436 12.64 -17.25 15.75
N LEU A 437 11.93 -17.57 14.68
CA LEU A 437 11.78 -18.91 14.13
C LEU A 437 12.85 -19.16 13.08
N LYS A 438 13.72 -20.14 13.30
CA LYS A 438 14.74 -20.59 12.36
C LYS A 438 14.39 -21.98 11.85
N ILE A 439 14.30 -22.13 10.53
CA ILE A 439 13.99 -23.40 9.86
C ILE A 439 15.17 -23.79 9.00
N THR A 440 15.66 -25.03 9.16
CA THR A 440 16.73 -25.61 8.36
C THR A 440 16.15 -26.74 7.49
N PHE A 441 16.49 -26.74 6.20
CA PHE A 441 16.02 -27.72 5.22
C PHE A 441 17.02 -28.88 5.00
N ASP A 442 16.59 -29.85 4.22
CA ASP A 442 17.36 -31.04 3.85
C ASP A 442 18.69 -30.72 3.13
N ASP A 443 18.76 -29.66 2.38
CA ASP A 443 19.96 -29.14 1.71
C ASP A 443 20.83 -28.24 2.59
N LYS A 444 20.56 -28.16 3.90
CA LYS A 444 21.22 -27.33 4.93
C LYS A 444 20.99 -25.84 4.80
N SER A 445 20.18 -25.39 3.86
CA SER A 445 19.75 -24.01 3.80
C SER A 445 18.85 -23.64 4.98
N GLN A 446 18.77 -22.37 5.29
CA GLN A 446 18.05 -21.87 6.47
C GLN A 446 17.19 -20.66 6.09
N ILE A 447 16.03 -20.58 6.70
CA ILE A 447 15.23 -19.34 6.73
C ILE A 447 15.01 -18.91 8.17
N ILE A 448 14.90 -17.59 8.38
CA ILE A 448 14.67 -16.98 9.69
C ILE A 448 13.48 -16.06 9.57
N ASN A 449 12.51 -16.22 10.47
CA ASN A 449 11.27 -15.45 10.50
C ASN A 449 10.94 -14.98 11.92
N LYS A 450 10.09 -13.97 12.04
CA LYS A 450 9.54 -13.53 13.31
C LYS A 450 8.17 -14.17 13.54
N VAL A 451 7.93 -14.67 14.74
CA VAL A 451 6.65 -15.25 15.15
C VAL A 451 6.24 -14.60 16.46
N VAL A 452 4.98 -14.19 16.55
CA VAL A 452 4.37 -13.70 17.78
C VAL A 452 3.60 -14.88 18.41
N ILE A 453 3.85 -15.13 19.68
CA ILE A 453 3.06 -16.05 20.49
C ILE A 453 2.24 -15.19 21.45
N ASP A 454 0.93 -15.40 21.48
CA ASP A 454 0.03 -14.62 22.30
C ASP A 454 -1.10 -15.51 22.86
N HIS A 455 -1.14 -15.59 24.18
CA HIS A 455 -2.13 -16.38 24.91
C HIS A 455 -3.20 -15.44 25.46
N TYR A 456 -4.36 -15.36 24.77
CA TYR A 456 -5.53 -14.64 25.24
C TYR A 456 -6.28 -15.40 26.34
#